data_1d0d2235b3e528182fbcefac92f91944
#
_entry.id   1d0d2235b3e528182fbcefac92f91944
#
_cell.length_a   1.000
_cell.length_b   1.000
_cell.length_c   1.000
_cell.angle_alpha   90.00
_cell.angle_beta   90.00
_cell.angle_gamma   90.00
#
_symmetry.space_group_name_H-M   'P 1'
#
loop_
_entity.id
_entity.type
_entity.pdbx_description
1 polymer ?
#
loop_
_entity_poly.entity_id
_entity_poly.type
_entity_poly.pdbx_seq_one_letter_code
_entity_poly.pdbx_strand_id
1 'polypeptide(L)'
;MTAHPSGTDPTMNHPSPDRTTRHRTTRGRRILAGALAAATLVAGAAFVPWQRGLTGEPTGDEQFAAALAPHLDAGYLRSVSAASVETDGTVRFAGWHAEEHDQFEIGSITKTFTAALLADAIERGELTAGTTLGEVFDELAGTSAGDLTMEQLATQHTGLPKSADMVPLGQRWRLFLRMDGYVETLPQMLERTAGLETDPGTYVYSNTGFALLGHAVAEAAGVPYPQLVQERLLDPLGMNETIVPQTYADLPAGAPAGHTDSGVPTGPWTLGAEAPAGSIRSTAHDMAIWMGAVADGSAPGVDAVEPRTELEDGDDIGYAWMTTPMGEDAEAADPSAAAVTWHNGGTGGYRSVAGFTPDGRALVVLSDTQTWVDAGLGYLAETGDQSDGQTDGPSDQTED
;
A
#
# COMPACT_ATOMS: atom_id res chain seq x y z
N MET A 1 55.22 -51.76 -52.39
CA MET A 1 56.39 -52.55 -51.96
C MET A 1 56.38 -52.53 -50.47
N THR A 2 55.89 -53.60 -49.85
CA THR A 2 56.57 -54.50 -48.90
C THR A 2 56.87 -53.89 -47.56
N ALA A 3 56.56 -54.38 -46.40
CA ALA A 3 56.06 -55.68 -45.95
C ALA A 3 55.74 -55.52 -44.39
N HIS A 4 54.81 -56.29 -43.88
CA HIS A 4 54.68 -56.67 -42.47
C HIS A 4 55.93 -57.46 -41.96
N PRO A 5 56.22 -57.53 -40.66
CA PRO A 5 55.49 -58.52 -39.81
C PRO A 5 55.32 -58.12 -38.33
N SER A 6 54.22 -58.60 -37.75
CA SER A 6 53.96 -59.49 -36.61
C SER A 6 54.81 -59.40 -35.35
N GLY A 7 54.16 -59.37 -34.19
CA GLY A 7 54.75 -59.81 -32.91
C GLY A 7 53.95 -59.49 -31.68
N THR A 8 53.15 -60.44 -31.22
CA THR A 8 52.93 -60.93 -29.85
C THR A 8 52.45 -60.01 -28.74
N ASP A 9 51.24 -60.32 -28.31
CA ASP A 9 50.56 -60.07 -27.05
C ASP A 9 51.35 -60.56 -25.81
N PRO A 10 51.30 -59.82 -24.71
CA PRO A 10 51.06 -60.48 -23.45
C PRO A 10 49.96 -59.81 -22.62
N THR A 11 48.97 -60.63 -22.29
CA THR A 11 47.94 -60.49 -21.28
C THR A 11 48.42 -59.86 -19.97
N MET A 12 47.88 -58.63 -19.64
CA MET A 12 47.91 -58.13 -18.27
C MET A 12 46.51 -58.19 -17.66
N ASN A 13 46.42 -58.99 -16.65
CA ASN A 13 45.30 -59.24 -15.76
C ASN A 13 45.05 -57.96 -14.92
N HIS A 14 43.98 -57.22 -15.16
CA HIS A 14 43.56 -56.13 -14.27
C HIS A 14 42.53 -56.68 -13.23
N PRO A 15 42.72 -56.47 -11.95
CA PRO A 15 41.72 -56.83 -10.94
C PRO A 15 40.49 -55.95 -11.06
N SER A 16 39.32 -56.57 -11.12
CA SER A 16 38.02 -55.89 -11.09
C SER A 16 37.84 -55.07 -9.81
N PRO A 17 37.38 -53.80 -9.88
CA PRO A 17 37.09 -53.05 -8.66
C PRO A 17 35.85 -53.62 -7.96
N ASP A 18 35.99 -53.82 -6.67
CA ASP A 18 35.00 -54.34 -5.74
C ASP A 18 33.69 -53.55 -5.79
N ARG A 19 32.59 -54.16 -6.20
CA ARG A 19 31.26 -53.60 -6.33
C ARG A 19 30.55 -53.30 -5.00
N THR A 20 31.13 -53.63 -3.88
CA THR A 20 30.47 -53.53 -2.57
C THR A 20 30.60 -52.15 -1.90
N THR A 21 31.57 -51.35 -2.27
CA THR A 21 31.80 -50.01 -1.67
C THR A 21 30.94 -48.88 -2.29
N ARG A 22 30.41 -49.07 -3.52
CA ARG A 22 29.57 -48.01 -4.17
C ARG A 22 28.13 -47.94 -3.65
N HIS A 23 27.57 -49.00 -3.09
CA HIS A 23 26.19 -49.04 -2.60
C HIS A 23 26.00 -48.38 -1.21
N ARG A 24 27.03 -48.33 -0.37
CA ARG A 24 26.93 -47.73 0.96
C ARG A 24 26.96 -46.21 0.95
N THR A 25 27.72 -45.60 0.05
CA THR A 25 27.84 -44.10 -0.06
C THR A 25 26.60 -43.45 -0.68
N THR A 26 25.91 -44.14 -1.60
CA THR A 26 24.67 -43.62 -2.20
C THR A 26 23.48 -43.70 -1.27
N ARG A 27 23.42 -44.70 -0.38
CA ARG A 27 22.34 -44.85 0.61
C ARG A 27 22.47 -43.80 1.73
N GLY A 28 23.70 -43.54 2.20
CA GLY A 28 23.97 -42.48 3.18
C GLY A 28 23.65 -41.07 2.65
N ARG A 29 24.02 -40.79 1.40
CA ARG A 29 23.69 -39.49 0.75
C ARG A 29 22.17 -39.30 0.55
N ARG A 30 21.42 -40.35 0.23
CA ARG A 30 19.95 -40.28 0.10
C ARG A 30 19.26 -40.11 1.45
N ILE A 31 19.75 -40.70 2.51
CA ILE A 31 19.24 -40.55 3.87
C ILE A 31 19.55 -39.14 4.37
N LEU A 32 20.75 -38.60 4.12
CA LEU A 32 21.11 -37.21 4.50
C LEU A 32 20.30 -36.18 3.73
N ALA A 33 20.10 -36.39 2.43
CA ALA A 33 19.27 -35.52 1.60
C ALA A 33 17.79 -35.55 2.03
N GLY A 34 17.27 -36.72 2.37
CA GLY A 34 15.91 -36.89 2.91
C GLY A 34 15.74 -36.24 4.27
N ALA A 35 16.74 -36.35 5.16
CA ALA A 35 16.73 -35.71 6.48
C ALA A 35 16.83 -34.19 6.37
N LEU A 36 17.64 -33.68 5.45
CA LEU A 36 17.74 -32.24 5.18
C LEU A 36 16.42 -31.69 4.61
N ALA A 37 15.81 -32.39 3.65
CA ALA A 37 14.52 -32.02 3.08
C ALA A 37 13.39 -32.05 4.13
N ALA A 38 13.38 -33.08 5.00
CA ALA A 38 12.42 -33.17 6.09
C ALA A 38 12.65 -32.06 7.15
N ALA A 39 13.90 -31.76 7.49
CA ALA A 39 14.25 -30.68 8.40
C ALA A 39 13.85 -29.32 7.81
N THR A 40 14.01 -29.09 6.49
CA THR A 40 13.60 -27.87 5.81
C THR A 40 12.06 -27.75 5.77
N LEU A 41 11.34 -28.87 5.55
CA LEU A 41 9.87 -28.91 5.58
C LEU A 41 9.33 -28.68 7.01
N VAL A 42 9.96 -29.23 8.02
CA VAL A 42 9.57 -29.03 9.44
C VAL A 42 9.89 -27.60 9.87
N ALA A 43 11.06 -27.06 9.48
CA ALA A 43 11.38 -25.67 9.73
C ALA A 43 10.41 -24.71 8.97
N GLY A 44 10.11 -25.02 7.70
CA GLY A 44 9.12 -24.26 6.93
C GLY A 44 7.72 -24.30 7.55
N ALA A 45 7.27 -25.46 8.02
CA ALA A 45 5.97 -25.61 8.69
C ALA A 45 5.91 -24.93 10.06
N ALA A 46 7.04 -24.78 10.76
CA ALA A 46 7.12 -24.07 12.04
C ALA A 46 7.06 -22.54 11.90
N PHE A 47 7.28 -22.01 10.67
CA PHE A 47 7.20 -20.58 10.36
C PHE A 47 5.89 -20.17 9.65
N VAL A 48 4.97 -21.11 9.40
CA VAL A 48 3.64 -20.77 8.89
C VAL A 48 2.74 -20.48 10.09
N PRO A 49 2.18 -19.27 10.22
CA PRO A 49 1.23 -18.99 11.29
C PRO A 49 0.03 -19.94 11.17
N TRP A 50 -0.27 -20.67 12.23
CA TRP A 50 -1.41 -21.58 12.31
C TRP A 50 -2.72 -20.82 12.59
N GLN A 51 -2.58 -19.57 13.07
CA GLN A 51 -3.69 -18.68 13.40
C GLN A 51 -4.04 -17.84 12.16
N ARG A 52 -5.32 -17.75 11.87
CA ARG A 52 -5.88 -16.89 10.84
C ARG A 52 -6.85 -15.92 11.49
N GLY A 53 -7.03 -14.75 10.87
CA GLY A 53 -7.87 -13.68 11.40
C GLY A 53 -7.25 -12.98 12.61
N LEU A 54 -8.07 -12.20 13.25
CA LEU A 54 -7.73 -11.46 14.47
C LEU A 54 -7.56 -12.41 15.65
N THR A 55 -6.61 -12.12 16.54
CA THR A 55 -6.34 -12.91 17.75
C THR A 55 -6.21 -12.01 18.96
N GLY A 56 -6.57 -12.56 20.14
CA GLY A 56 -6.56 -11.82 21.42
C GLY A 56 -7.83 -11.00 21.62
N GLU A 57 -7.95 -10.45 22.81
CA GLU A 57 -9.03 -9.51 23.12
C GLU A 57 -8.70 -8.14 22.53
N PRO A 58 -9.67 -7.45 21.92
CA PRO A 58 -9.45 -6.10 21.41
C PRO A 58 -9.24 -5.08 22.54
N THR A 59 -8.49 -4.02 22.23
CA THR A 59 -8.42 -2.80 23.05
C THR A 59 -9.35 -1.73 22.47
N GLY A 60 -9.65 -0.70 23.24
CA GLY A 60 -10.48 0.44 22.81
C GLY A 60 -11.98 0.20 22.93
N ASP A 61 -12.76 0.59 21.94
CA ASP A 61 -14.22 0.50 21.92
C ASP A 61 -14.67 -0.93 21.57
N GLU A 62 -15.26 -1.64 22.55
CA GLU A 62 -15.70 -3.03 22.38
C GLU A 62 -16.80 -3.19 21.31
N GLN A 63 -17.69 -2.20 21.16
CA GLN A 63 -18.78 -2.25 20.20
C GLN A 63 -18.24 -2.09 18.78
N PHE A 64 -17.37 -1.13 18.58
CA PHE A 64 -16.68 -0.94 17.28
C PHE A 64 -15.84 -2.17 16.92
N ALA A 65 -15.06 -2.69 17.86
CA ALA A 65 -14.27 -3.90 17.65
C ALA A 65 -15.14 -5.09 17.24
N ALA A 66 -16.27 -5.31 17.92
CA ALA A 66 -17.18 -6.42 17.62
C ALA A 66 -17.83 -6.27 16.22
N ALA A 67 -18.14 -5.05 15.80
CA ALA A 67 -18.72 -4.77 14.49
C ALA A 67 -17.67 -4.89 13.36
N LEU A 68 -16.42 -4.48 13.58
CA LEU A 68 -15.36 -4.52 12.57
C LEU A 68 -14.77 -5.92 12.37
N ALA A 69 -14.64 -6.72 13.45
CA ALA A 69 -13.94 -8.01 13.42
C ALA A 69 -14.42 -8.99 12.34
N PRO A 70 -15.73 -9.13 12.04
CA PRO A 70 -16.20 -10.03 10.98
C PRO A 70 -15.63 -9.71 9.58
N HIS A 71 -15.33 -8.44 9.30
CA HIS A 71 -14.75 -7.98 8.04
C HIS A 71 -13.25 -8.26 7.94
N LEU A 72 -12.58 -8.59 9.04
CA LEU A 72 -11.14 -8.80 9.14
C LEU A 72 -10.75 -10.27 9.40
N ASP A 73 -11.65 -11.22 9.15
CA ASP A 73 -11.41 -12.67 9.44
C ASP A 73 -10.65 -13.41 8.33
N ALA A 74 -9.90 -12.72 7.49
CA ALA A 74 -9.16 -13.31 6.38
C ALA A 74 -7.65 -13.21 6.58
N GLY A 75 -6.93 -14.33 6.38
CA GLY A 75 -5.47 -14.35 6.37
C GLY A 75 -4.82 -14.31 7.75
N TYR A 76 -3.55 -13.89 7.80
CA TYR A 76 -2.77 -13.74 9.02
C TYR A 76 -2.68 -12.24 9.37
N LEU A 77 -3.34 -11.87 10.46
CA LEU A 77 -3.29 -10.52 11.04
C LEU A 77 -2.58 -10.62 12.40
N ARG A 78 -1.42 -9.95 12.52
CA ARG A 78 -0.61 -9.96 13.73
C ARG A 78 -0.98 -8.80 14.65
N SER A 79 -0.91 -7.57 14.14
CA SER A 79 -1.33 -6.37 14.85
C SER A 79 -2.21 -5.54 13.92
N VAL A 80 -3.34 -5.07 14.46
CA VAL A 80 -4.28 -4.23 13.75
C VAL A 80 -4.65 -3.06 14.65
N SER A 81 -4.63 -1.85 14.11
CA SER A 81 -5.19 -0.65 14.74
C SER A 81 -6.19 -0.02 13.80
N ALA A 82 -7.36 0.32 14.28
CA ALA A 82 -8.45 0.85 13.48
C ALA A 82 -9.14 2.03 14.19
N ALA A 83 -9.69 2.92 13.40
CA ALA A 83 -10.54 4.01 13.88
C ALA A 83 -11.77 4.17 12.99
N SER A 84 -12.93 4.46 13.58
CA SER A 84 -14.09 4.99 12.89
C SER A 84 -14.36 6.44 13.32
N VAL A 85 -14.86 7.23 12.37
CA VAL A 85 -15.36 8.58 12.63
C VAL A 85 -16.83 8.58 12.27
N GLU A 86 -17.65 8.94 13.25
CA GLU A 86 -19.10 8.99 13.09
C GLU A 86 -19.53 10.37 12.51
N THR A 87 -20.77 10.46 12.03
CA THR A 87 -21.33 11.70 11.45
C THR A 87 -21.35 12.90 12.41
N ASP A 88 -21.33 12.65 13.72
CA ASP A 88 -21.27 13.71 14.75
C ASP A 88 -19.83 14.09 15.16
N GLY A 89 -18.83 13.52 14.47
CA GLY A 89 -17.40 13.71 14.76
C GLY A 89 -16.86 12.84 15.89
N THR A 90 -17.69 11.95 16.48
CA THR A 90 -17.21 10.99 17.48
C THR A 90 -16.22 10.02 16.83
N VAL A 91 -15.04 9.86 17.46
CA VAL A 91 -14.03 8.90 17.04
C VAL A 91 -14.04 7.69 17.95
N ARG A 92 -14.02 6.48 17.39
CA ARG A 92 -13.88 5.22 18.09
C ARG A 92 -12.62 4.52 17.64
N PHE A 93 -11.89 3.92 18.57
CA PHE A 93 -10.68 3.14 18.29
C PHE A 93 -10.87 1.69 18.68
N ALA A 94 -10.29 0.78 17.90
CA ALA A 94 -10.19 -0.63 18.22
C ALA A 94 -8.81 -1.15 17.79
N GLY A 95 -8.17 -1.96 18.63
CA GLY A 95 -6.87 -2.55 18.32
C GLY A 95 -6.78 -4.01 18.72
N TRP A 96 -6.01 -4.79 17.95
CA TRP A 96 -5.61 -6.15 18.28
C TRP A 96 -4.09 -6.20 18.27
N HIS A 97 -3.48 -6.43 19.45
CA HIS A 97 -2.03 -6.33 19.66
C HIS A 97 -1.42 -4.99 19.22
N ALA A 98 -2.23 -3.96 19.16
CA ALA A 98 -1.88 -2.58 18.85
C ALA A 98 -2.86 -1.62 19.52
N GLU A 99 -2.43 -0.37 19.69
CA GLU A 99 -3.21 0.74 20.24
C GLU A 99 -3.33 1.87 19.19
N GLU A 100 -4.16 2.90 19.47
CA GLU A 100 -4.42 4.01 18.55
C GLU A 100 -3.20 4.84 18.17
N HIS A 101 -2.16 4.86 19.03
CA HIS A 101 -0.92 5.62 18.85
C HIS A 101 0.24 4.78 18.30
N ASP A 102 0.02 3.51 18.00
CA ASP A 102 1.05 2.67 17.39
C ASP A 102 1.25 3.05 15.92
N GLN A 103 2.52 3.11 15.50
CA GLN A 103 2.89 3.62 14.18
C GLN A 103 2.95 2.51 13.12
N PHE A 104 2.31 2.77 11.99
CA PHE A 104 2.27 1.89 10.81
C PHE A 104 2.75 2.61 9.56
N GLU A 105 3.28 1.88 8.57
CA GLU A 105 3.42 2.38 7.21
C GLU A 105 2.04 2.36 6.54
N ILE A 106 1.56 3.51 6.07
CA ILE A 106 0.23 3.58 5.43
C ILE A 106 0.28 3.30 3.92
N GLY A 107 1.49 3.09 3.37
CA GLY A 107 1.67 2.76 1.96
C GLY A 107 0.98 3.77 1.05
N SER A 108 0.26 3.28 0.05
CA SER A 108 -0.34 4.13 -0.98
C SER A 108 -1.44 5.08 -0.50
N ILE A 109 -1.95 4.98 0.73
CA ILE A 109 -2.78 6.05 1.30
C ILE A 109 -1.99 7.38 1.32
N THR A 110 -0.65 7.36 1.34
CA THR A 110 0.20 8.55 1.11
C THR A 110 -0.22 9.36 -0.12
N LYS A 111 -0.77 8.71 -1.16
CA LYS A 111 -1.20 9.39 -2.38
C LYS A 111 -2.35 10.38 -2.13
N THR A 112 -3.18 10.11 -1.13
CA THR A 112 -4.27 11.03 -0.78
C THR A 112 -3.74 12.34 -0.22
N PHE A 113 -2.64 12.31 0.53
CA PHE A 113 -1.94 13.50 0.99
C PHE A 113 -1.27 14.26 -0.17
N THR A 114 -0.63 13.53 -1.08
CA THR A 114 -0.03 14.14 -2.29
C THR A 114 -1.09 14.79 -3.18
N ALA A 115 -2.24 14.15 -3.33
CA ALA A 115 -3.38 14.67 -4.08
C ALA A 115 -3.98 15.93 -3.43
N ALA A 116 -4.11 15.94 -2.11
CA ALA A 116 -4.54 17.13 -1.37
C ALA A 116 -3.55 18.30 -1.53
N LEU A 117 -2.24 18.05 -1.53
CA LEU A 117 -1.24 19.08 -1.83
C LEU A 117 -1.36 19.62 -3.25
N LEU A 118 -1.70 18.78 -4.24
CA LEU A 118 -1.97 19.27 -5.60
C LEU A 118 -3.18 20.18 -5.62
N ALA A 119 -4.28 19.77 -4.99
CA ALA A 119 -5.50 20.57 -4.96
C ALA A 119 -5.27 21.91 -4.23
N ASP A 120 -4.56 21.91 -3.08
CA ASP A 120 -4.14 23.12 -2.37
C ASP A 120 -3.23 24.03 -3.23
N ALA A 121 -2.28 23.45 -3.98
CA ALA A 121 -1.40 24.21 -4.88
C ALA A 121 -2.17 24.84 -6.05
N ILE A 122 -3.19 24.17 -6.58
CA ILE A 122 -4.09 24.71 -7.61
C ILE A 122 -4.92 25.86 -7.02
N GLU A 123 -5.50 25.72 -5.83
CA GLU A 123 -6.24 26.78 -5.15
C GLU A 123 -5.37 28.02 -4.90
N ARG A 124 -4.10 27.82 -4.53
CA ARG A 124 -3.11 28.89 -4.34
C ARG A 124 -2.62 29.51 -5.64
N GLY A 125 -2.92 28.92 -6.80
CA GLY A 125 -2.42 29.36 -8.10
C GLY A 125 -0.94 29.11 -8.34
N GLU A 126 -0.34 28.17 -7.61
CA GLU A 126 1.07 27.75 -7.77
C GLU A 126 1.24 26.81 -8.98
N LEU A 127 0.22 25.99 -9.25
CA LEU A 127 0.09 25.10 -10.39
C LEU A 127 -1.33 25.17 -10.97
N THR A 128 -1.54 24.51 -12.10
CA THR A 128 -2.87 24.21 -12.64
C THR A 128 -2.96 22.71 -12.93
N ALA A 129 -4.17 22.19 -13.07
CA ALA A 129 -4.39 20.80 -13.49
C ALA A 129 -3.70 20.49 -14.84
N GLY A 130 -3.63 21.49 -15.73
CA GLY A 130 -2.98 21.37 -17.04
C GLY A 130 -1.47 21.66 -17.05
N THR A 131 -0.86 22.08 -15.95
CA THR A 131 0.60 22.25 -15.87
C THR A 131 1.28 20.91 -16.15
N THR A 132 2.32 20.91 -16.99
CA THR A 132 3.03 19.71 -17.41
C THR A 132 4.30 19.48 -16.59
N LEU A 133 4.78 18.23 -16.54
CA LEU A 133 6.06 17.90 -15.88
C LEU A 133 7.23 18.65 -16.50
N GLY A 134 7.23 18.85 -17.82
CA GLY A 134 8.30 19.57 -18.53
C GLY A 134 8.29 21.08 -18.30
N GLU A 135 7.19 21.65 -17.80
CA GLU A 135 7.14 23.04 -17.32
C GLU A 135 7.73 23.20 -15.92
N VAL A 136 7.79 22.10 -15.12
CA VAL A 136 8.32 22.10 -13.77
C VAL A 136 9.77 21.60 -13.73
N PHE A 137 10.11 20.56 -14.51
CA PHE A 137 11.43 19.94 -14.53
C PHE A 137 12.08 20.09 -15.90
N ASP A 138 13.12 20.91 -16.00
CA ASP A 138 13.90 21.13 -17.25
C ASP A 138 14.41 19.80 -17.84
N GLU A 139 14.72 18.80 -17.01
CA GLU A 139 15.21 17.47 -17.42
C GLU A 139 14.17 16.68 -18.21
N LEU A 140 12.87 16.99 -18.04
CA LEU A 140 11.77 16.34 -18.75
C LEU A 140 11.27 17.16 -19.93
N ALA A 141 11.73 18.39 -20.14
CA ALA A 141 11.28 19.26 -21.21
C ALA A 141 11.50 18.61 -22.59
N GLY A 142 10.42 18.51 -23.38
CA GLY A 142 10.46 17.90 -24.73
C GLY A 142 10.53 16.37 -24.75
N THR A 143 10.29 15.71 -23.62
CA THR A 143 10.13 14.25 -23.55
C THR A 143 8.66 13.85 -23.50
N SER A 144 8.33 12.59 -23.83
CA SER A 144 6.96 12.07 -23.72
C SER A 144 6.42 12.18 -22.28
N ALA A 145 7.25 11.91 -21.29
CA ALA A 145 6.87 12.08 -19.88
C ALA A 145 6.73 13.54 -19.47
N GLY A 146 7.48 14.46 -20.10
CA GLY A 146 7.40 15.89 -19.88
C GLY A 146 6.07 16.51 -20.32
N ASP A 147 5.37 15.88 -21.26
CA ASP A 147 4.07 16.34 -21.74
C ASP A 147 2.89 15.92 -20.82
N LEU A 148 3.15 15.07 -19.81
CA LEU A 148 2.12 14.64 -18.85
C LEU A 148 1.69 15.79 -17.93
N THR A 149 0.38 15.99 -17.79
CA THR A 149 -0.21 17.02 -16.94
C THR A 149 -0.35 16.56 -15.48
N MET A 150 -0.47 17.49 -14.55
CA MET A 150 -0.74 17.21 -13.13
C MET A 150 -2.02 16.40 -12.96
N GLU A 151 -3.06 16.68 -13.71
CA GLU A 151 -4.32 15.92 -13.68
C GLU A 151 -4.14 14.46 -14.13
N GLN A 152 -3.43 14.23 -15.24
CA GLN A 152 -3.15 12.88 -15.71
C GLN A 152 -2.34 12.06 -14.70
N LEU A 153 -1.39 12.69 -14.01
CA LEU A 153 -0.61 12.05 -12.94
C LEU A 153 -1.52 11.70 -11.75
N ALA A 154 -2.34 12.65 -11.30
CA ALA A 154 -3.19 12.50 -10.13
C ALA A 154 -4.33 11.49 -10.34
N THR A 155 -4.83 11.35 -11.58
CA THR A 155 -5.86 10.39 -11.97
C THR A 155 -5.29 9.09 -12.53
N GLN A 156 -3.95 8.91 -12.53
CA GLN A 156 -3.27 7.70 -13.04
C GLN A 156 -3.45 7.43 -14.56
N HIS A 157 -3.82 8.44 -15.36
CA HIS A 157 -4.03 8.31 -16.81
C HIS A 157 -2.80 8.73 -17.61
N THR A 158 -1.66 8.11 -17.30
CA THR A 158 -0.35 8.44 -17.90
C THR A 158 0.21 7.36 -18.81
N GLY A 159 -0.26 6.13 -18.70
CA GLY A 159 0.40 4.97 -19.33
C GLY A 159 1.81 4.69 -18.79
N LEU A 160 2.26 5.37 -17.74
CA LEU A 160 3.57 5.07 -17.12
C LEU A 160 3.57 3.65 -16.54
N PRO A 161 4.70 2.92 -16.64
CA PRO A 161 4.81 1.57 -16.12
C PRO A 161 4.56 1.51 -14.60
N LYS A 162 4.07 0.36 -14.11
CA LYS A 162 4.00 0.07 -12.67
C LYS A 162 5.41 0.12 -12.07
N SER A 163 5.57 0.71 -10.90
CA SER A 163 6.89 0.93 -10.27
C SER A 163 7.68 -0.34 -10.02
N ALA A 164 7.01 -1.47 -9.75
CA ALA A 164 7.69 -2.76 -9.56
C ALA A 164 8.51 -3.18 -10.79
N ASP A 165 8.05 -2.82 -12.00
CA ASP A 165 8.75 -3.09 -13.26
C ASP A 165 9.96 -2.17 -13.45
N MET A 166 9.97 -1.05 -12.74
CA MET A 166 10.97 0.02 -12.84
C MET A 166 12.13 -0.12 -11.84
N VAL A 167 12.01 -0.99 -10.83
CA VAL A 167 13.12 -1.24 -9.89
C VAL A 167 14.33 -1.77 -10.65
N PRO A 168 15.49 -1.05 -10.61
CA PRO A 168 16.69 -1.47 -11.33
C PRO A 168 17.09 -2.90 -10.97
N LEU A 169 17.53 -3.68 -11.96
CA LEU A 169 17.88 -5.09 -11.77
C LEU A 169 18.89 -5.28 -10.62
N GLY A 170 19.81 -4.33 -10.46
CA GLY A 170 20.79 -4.32 -9.38
C GLY A 170 20.20 -4.08 -7.98
N GLN A 171 18.94 -3.65 -7.88
CA GLN A 171 18.26 -3.39 -6.61
C GLN A 171 17.16 -4.44 -6.30
N ARG A 172 16.73 -5.25 -7.27
CA ARG A 172 15.69 -6.28 -7.10
C ARG A 172 16.03 -7.31 -6.01
N TRP A 173 17.31 -7.56 -5.73
CA TRP A 173 17.74 -8.41 -4.63
C TRP A 173 17.30 -7.87 -3.25
N ARG A 174 17.15 -6.55 -3.11
CA ARG A 174 16.65 -5.92 -1.87
C ARG A 174 15.21 -6.35 -1.59
N LEU A 175 14.35 -6.30 -2.60
CA LEU A 175 12.97 -6.82 -2.50
C LEU A 175 12.96 -8.31 -2.16
N PHE A 176 13.87 -9.09 -2.75
CA PHE A 176 14.01 -10.51 -2.40
C PHE A 176 14.41 -10.72 -0.93
N LEU A 177 15.23 -9.85 -0.37
CA LEU A 177 15.59 -9.83 1.05
C LEU A 177 14.57 -9.09 1.92
N ARG A 178 13.41 -8.71 1.35
CA ARG A 178 12.33 -7.99 2.05
C ARG A 178 12.74 -6.64 2.60
N MET A 179 13.68 -6.00 1.93
CA MET A 179 14.12 -4.64 2.18
C MET A 179 13.46 -3.68 1.18
N ASP A 180 13.42 -2.40 1.52
CA ASP A 180 13.04 -1.35 0.58
C ASP A 180 13.92 -1.41 -0.69
N GLY A 181 13.30 -1.63 -1.84
CA GLY A 181 13.95 -1.67 -3.15
C GLY A 181 14.00 -0.32 -3.86
N TYR A 182 13.30 0.67 -3.34
CA TYR A 182 13.11 1.99 -3.94
C TYR A 182 14.07 2.99 -3.28
N VAL A 183 15.34 2.96 -3.66
CA VAL A 183 16.41 3.81 -3.08
C VAL A 183 16.96 4.83 -4.08
N GLU A 184 16.19 5.10 -5.13
CA GLU A 184 16.53 6.07 -6.17
C GLU A 184 16.40 7.50 -5.64
N THR A 185 17.27 8.39 -6.13
CA THR A 185 17.17 9.84 -5.86
C THR A 185 16.30 10.52 -6.93
N LEU A 186 15.77 11.72 -6.66
CA LEU A 186 14.97 12.46 -7.63
C LEU A 186 15.69 12.69 -8.96
N PRO A 187 16.98 13.11 -9.02
CA PRO A 187 17.68 13.23 -10.30
C PRO A 187 17.77 11.92 -11.08
N GLN A 188 17.97 10.77 -10.40
CA GLN A 188 17.99 9.46 -11.04
C GLN A 188 16.60 9.07 -11.58
N MET A 189 15.54 9.39 -10.84
CA MET A 189 14.15 9.17 -11.28
C MET A 189 13.84 10.02 -12.52
N LEU A 190 14.20 11.31 -12.53
CA LEU A 190 13.99 12.21 -13.68
C LEU A 190 14.74 11.71 -14.91
N GLU A 191 16.05 11.37 -14.78
CA GLU A 191 16.85 10.81 -15.89
C GLU A 191 16.23 9.55 -16.45
N ARG A 192 15.77 8.62 -15.61
CA ARG A 192 15.11 7.39 -16.03
C ARG A 192 13.78 7.68 -16.72
N THR A 193 12.99 8.59 -16.17
CA THR A 193 11.65 8.95 -16.68
C THR A 193 11.73 9.66 -18.03
N ALA A 194 12.75 10.48 -18.29
CA ALA A 194 12.98 11.14 -19.57
C ALA A 194 13.08 10.16 -20.76
N GLY A 195 13.47 8.92 -20.50
CA GLY A 195 13.59 7.87 -21.52
C GLY A 195 12.35 7.01 -21.70
N LEU A 196 11.24 7.28 -20.99
CA LEU A 196 10.03 6.48 -21.08
C LEU A 196 9.07 7.01 -22.13
N GLU A 197 8.44 6.08 -22.84
CA GLU A 197 7.24 6.39 -23.61
C GLU A 197 6.02 6.36 -22.69
N THR A 198 5.08 7.26 -22.91
CA THR A 198 3.82 7.38 -22.17
C THR A 198 2.64 7.20 -23.11
N ASP A 199 1.48 6.87 -22.54
CA ASP A 199 0.22 6.74 -23.28
C ASP A 199 -0.87 7.51 -22.54
N PRO A 200 -0.87 8.86 -22.67
CA PRO A 200 -1.80 9.73 -21.96
C PRO A 200 -3.26 9.35 -22.26
N GLY A 201 -4.05 9.20 -21.19
CA GLY A 201 -5.44 8.73 -21.27
C GLY A 201 -5.60 7.24 -20.95
N THR A 202 -4.53 6.46 -20.98
CA THR A 202 -4.55 5.06 -20.52
C THR A 202 -4.35 4.99 -19.01
N TYR A 203 -5.33 4.43 -18.30
CA TYR A 203 -5.23 4.19 -16.86
C TYR A 203 -4.21 3.10 -16.54
N VAL A 204 -3.17 3.47 -15.82
CA VAL A 204 -2.17 2.55 -15.27
C VAL A 204 -1.76 3.03 -13.89
N TYR A 205 -2.04 2.24 -12.85
CA TYR A 205 -1.60 2.55 -11.51
C TYR A 205 -0.06 2.62 -11.44
N SER A 206 0.49 3.83 -11.27
CA SER A 206 1.93 4.10 -11.27
C SER A 206 2.37 4.88 -10.04
N ASN A 207 3.19 4.28 -9.17
CA ASN A 207 3.81 5.02 -8.07
C ASN A 207 4.78 6.08 -8.60
N THR A 208 5.52 5.80 -9.69
CA THR A 208 6.43 6.79 -10.29
C THR A 208 5.66 8.04 -10.73
N GLY A 209 4.46 7.90 -11.30
CA GLY A 209 3.61 9.04 -11.65
C GLY A 209 3.27 9.90 -10.44
N PHE A 210 2.85 9.27 -9.34
CA PHE A 210 2.55 10.00 -8.09
C PHE A 210 3.79 10.57 -7.40
N ALA A 211 4.92 9.91 -7.51
CA ALA A 211 6.18 10.45 -7.00
C ALA A 211 6.57 11.73 -7.74
N LEU A 212 6.50 11.71 -9.08
CA LEU A 212 6.74 12.91 -9.91
C LEU A 212 5.75 14.03 -9.60
N LEU A 213 4.46 13.70 -9.42
CA LEU A 213 3.44 14.65 -9.00
C LEU A 213 3.82 15.34 -7.68
N GLY A 214 4.13 14.57 -6.64
CA GLY A 214 4.47 15.14 -5.34
C GLY A 214 5.75 16.00 -5.36
N HIS A 215 6.75 15.59 -6.15
CA HIS A 215 7.94 16.42 -6.35
C HIS A 215 7.66 17.67 -7.18
N ALA A 216 6.75 17.61 -8.16
CA ALA A 216 6.36 18.78 -8.94
C ALA A 216 5.62 19.82 -8.08
N VAL A 217 4.71 19.37 -7.21
CA VAL A 217 4.04 20.26 -6.25
C VAL A 217 5.06 20.86 -5.26
N ALA A 218 6.02 20.07 -4.78
CA ALA A 218 7.08 20.54 -3.88
C ALA A 218 8.00 21.56 -4.54
N GLU A 219 8.37 21.36 -5.81
CA GLU A 219 9.18 22.29 -6.59
C GLU A 219 8.43 23.63 -6.80
N ALA A 220 7.15 23.57 -7.16
CA ALA A 220 6.31 24.76 -7.32
C ALA A 220 6.15 25.55 -6.00
N ALA A 221 6.07 24.84 -4.87
CA ALA A 221 6.01 25.46 -3.55
C ALA A 221 7.39 25.96 -3.04
N GLY A 222 8.50 25.52 -3.67
CA GLY A 222 9.86 25.91 -3.30
C GLY A 222 10.38 25.26 -2.01
N VAL A 223 9.79 24.16 -1.54
CA VAL A 223 10.20 23.44 -0.33
C VAL A 223 10.23 21.92 -0.58
N PRO A 224 11.05 21.14 0.15
CA PRO A 224 11.07 19.68 0.03
C PRO A 224 9.71 19.06 0.35
N TYR A 225 9.36 17.95 -0.34
CA TYR A 225 8.08 17.26 -0.17
C TYR A 225 7.71 16.94 1.30
N PRO A 226 8.59 16.39 2.16
CA PRO A 226 8.24 16.15 3.56
C PRO A 226 7.88 17.41 4.33
N GLN A 227 8.61 18.52 4.05
CA GLN A 227 8.32 19.80 4.67
C GLN A 227 6.97 20.36 4.18
N LEU A 228 6.67 20.21 2.91
CA LEU A 228 5.40 20.65 2.33
C LEU A 228 4.21 19.93 2.97
N VAL A 229 4.27 18.59 3.10
CA VAL A 229 3.26 17.79 3.82
C VAL A 229 3.10 18.28 5.25
N GLN A 230 4.23 18.46 5.97
CA GLN A 230 4.21 18.92 7.35
C GLN A 230 3.51 20.28 7.49
N GLU A 231 3.92 21.28 6.71
CA GLU A 231 3.44 22.65 6.84
C GLU A 231 2.01 22.86 6.35
N ARG A 232 1.58 22.12 5.32
CA ARG A 232 0.28 22.37 4.69
C ARG A 232 -0.82 21.41 5.14
N LEU A 233 -0.47 20.22 5.61
CA LEU A 233 -1.45 19.20 6.01
C LEU A 233 -1.33 18.82 7.49
N LEU A 234 -0.15 18.37 7.94
CA LEU A 234 -0.01 17.79 9.28
C LEU A 234 -0.14 18.83 10.39
N ASP A 235 0.58 19.95 10.29
CA ASP A 235 0.54 21.02 11.31
C ASP A 235 -0.85 21.65 11.43
N PRO A 236 -1.54 22.02 10.34
CA PRO A 236 -2.90 22.59 10.42
C PRO A 236 -3.93 21.64 11.03
N LEU A 237 -3.79 20.32 10.80
CA LEU A 237 -4.68 19.30 11.31
C LEU A 237 -4.27 18.77 12.70
N GLY A 238 -3.06 19.09 13.18
CA GLY A 238 -2.54 18.60 14.46
C GLY A 238 -2.11 17.13 14.43
N MET A 239 -1.75 16.58 13.28
CA MET A 239 -1.29 15.19 13.08
C MET A 239 0.18 15.04 13.52
N ASN A 240 0.42 15.05 14.83
CA ASN A 240 1.76 15.16 15.41
C ASN A 240 2.54 13.82 15.45
N GLU A 241 1.89 12.70 15.18
CA GLU A 241 2.47 11.36 15.20
C GLU A 241 2.77 10.83 13.79
N THR A 242 2.42 11.62 12.77
CA THR A 242 2.63 11.29 11.35
C THR A 242 3.97 11.82 10.87
N ILE A 243 4.73 10.98 10.16
CA ILE A 243 6.03 11.35 9.58
C ILE A 243 6.11 10.97 8.11
N VAL A 244 6.97 11.67 7.37
CA VAL A 244 7.20 11.49 5.93
C VAL A 244 8.67 11.13 5.67
N PRO A 245 9.12 9.90 5.97
CA PRO A 245 10.50 9.52 5.77
C PRO A 245 10.83 9.34 4.28
N GLN A 246 12.00 9.82 3.84
CA GLN A 246 12.56 9.57 2.52
C GLN A 246 13.79 8.67 2.60
N THR A 247 14.43 8.61 3.76
CA THR A 247 15.60 7.78 4.01
C THR A 247 15.50 7.06 5.35
N TYR A 248 16.31 6.03 5.54
CA TYR A 248 16.38 5.33 6.83
C TYR A 248 16.82 6.21 7.99
N ALA A 249 17.51 7.33 7.70
CA ALA A 249 17.93 8.28 8.74
C ALA A 249 16.76 9.12 9.29
N ASP A 250 15.67 9.21 8.56
CA ASP A 250 14.47 9.94 8.95
C ASP A 250 13.55 9.11 9.86
N LEU A 251 13.84 7.82 10.01
CA LEU A 251 13.04 6.93 10.86
C LEU A 251 13.43 7.10 12.33
N PRO A 252 12.45 7.09 13.25
CA PRO A 252 12.75 7.07 14.68
C PRO A 252 13.48 5.78 15.07
N ALA A 253 14.34 5.88 16.09
CA ALA A 253 15.03 4.71 16.61
C ALA A 253 14.00 3.67 17.11
N GLY A 254 14.10 2.44 16.60
CA GLY A 254 13.17 1.38 16.93
C GLY A 254 11.84 1.43 16.19
N ALA A 255 11.78 2.14 15.05
CA ALA A 255 10.59 2.12 14.19
C ALA A 255 10.06 0.68 14.00
N PRO A 256 8.74 0.43 14.18
CA PRO A 256 8.19 -0.90 14.09
C PRO A 256 8.46 -1.54 12.72
N ALA A 257 8.72 -2.84 12.71
CA ALA A 257 8.85 -3.65 11.50
C ALA A 257 7.50 -4.26 11.13
N GLY A 258 7.19 -4.26 9.85
CA GLY A 258 6.07 -5.06 9.32
C GLY A 258 6.46 -6.53 9.14
N HIS A 259 5.49 -7.36 8.76
CA HIS A 259 5.66 -8.80 8.64
C HIS A 259 5.04 -9.33 7.35
N THR A 260 5.57 -10.42 6.85
CA THR A 260 4.93 -11.18 5.77
C THR A 260 3.73 -11.97 6.28
N ASP A 261 2.91 -12.52 5.36
CA ASP A 261 1.81 -13.45 5.69
C ASP A 261 2.27 -14.71 6.42
N SER A 262 3.58 -14.98 6.42
CA SER A 262 4.20 -16.06 7.20
C SER A 262 4.86 -15.60 8.50
N GLY A 263 4.59 -14.35 8.93
CA GLY A 263 5.10 -13.81 10.19
C GLY A 263 6.59 -13.45 10.20
N VAL A 264 7.26 -13.39 9.03
CA VAL A 264 8.67 -13.03 8.96
C VAL A 264 8.80 -11.51 8.91
N PRO A 265 9.62 -10.89 9.79
CA PRO A 265 9.83 -9.43 9.76
C PRO A 265 10.37 -8.93 8.42
N THR A 266 9.95 -7.74 8.02
CA THR A 266 10.41 -7.03 6.83
C THR A 266 11.18 -5.76 7.21
N GLY A 267 12.05 -5.28 6.32
CA GLY A 267 12.67 -3.97 6.50
C GLY A 267 11.65 -2.84 6.30
N PRO A 268 11.85 -1.69 6.97
CA PRO A 268 10.98 -0.53 6.76
C PRO A 268 11.16 0.06 5.35
N TRP A 269 10.08 0.64 4.82
CA TRP A 269 10.08 1.30 3.52
C TRP A 269 10.08 2.82 3.68
N THR A 270 11.01 3.49 3.00
CA THR A 270 11.14 4.95 2.94
C THR A 270 11.02 5.49 1.52
N LEU A 271 11.14 4.59 0.54
CA LEU A 271 10.88 4.77 -0.88
C LEU A 271 11.78 5.80 -1.62
N GLY A 272 12.70 6.49 -0.95
CA GLY A 272 13.59 7.46 -1.61
C GLY A 272 12.81 8.50 -2.40
N ALA A 273 13.07 8.61 -3.72
CA ALA A 273 12.34 9.52 -4.59
C ALA A 273 10.87 9.11 -4.79
N GLU A 274 10.48 7.86 -4.55
CA GLU A 274 9.07 7.44 -4.60
C GLU A 274 8.30 7.74 -3.28
N ALA A 275 8.89 8.46 -2.33
CA ALA A 275 8.25 8.82 -1.06
C ALA A 275 6.85 9.45 -1.22
N PRO A 276 6.58 10.36 -2.19
CA PRO A 276 5.24 10.93 -2.36
C PRO A 276 4.16 9.92 -2.76
N ALA A 277 4.55 8.72 -3.16
CA ALA A 277 3.63 7.66 -3.52
C ALA A 277 3.32 6.67 -2.40
N GLY A 278 4.09 6.68 -1.26
CA GLY A 278 3.86 5.59 -0.31
C GLY A 278 4.67 5.58 0.98
N SER A 279 5.42 6.63 1.35
CA SER A 279 6.35 6.55 2.48
C SER A 279 5.78 6.95 3.83
N ILE A 280 4.63 7.60 3.88
CA ILE A 280 4.08 8.11 5.14
C ILE A 280 3.91 6.97 6.16
N ARG A 281 4.29 7.28 7.39
CA ARG A 281 3.99 6.48 8.57
C ARG A 281 3.07 7.29 9.48
N SER A 282 2.01 6.65 9.95
CA SER A 282 0.99 7.30 10.77
C SER A 282 0.42 6.34 11.81
N THR A 283 -0.50 6.81 12.62
CA THR A 283 -1.23 6.07 13.65
C THR A 283 -2.72 6.05 13.32
N ALA A 284 -3.50 5.17 13.92
CA ALA A 284 -4.96 5.21 13.77
C ALA A 284 -5.54 6.54 14.31
N HIS A 285 -4.91 7.09 15.36
CA HIS A 285 -5.28 8.39 15.92
C HIS A 285 -5.15 9.51 14.87
N ASP A 286 -3.96 9.70 14.27
CA ASP A 286 -3.76 10.77 13.29
C ASP A 286 -4.55 10.51 12.00
N MET A 287 -4.67 9.24 11.58
CA MET A 287 -5.47 8.89 10.41
C MET A 287 -6.97 9.15 10.62
N ALA A 288 -7.50 9.04 11.86
CA ALA A 288 -8.86 9.44 12.17
C ALA A 288 -9.05 10.96 12.00
N ILE A 289 -8.05 11.77 12.39
CA ILE A 289 -8.05 13.22 12.16
C ILE A 289 -8.09 13.51 10.65
N TRP A 290 -7.22 12.86 9.86
CA TRP A 290 -7.19 13.00 8.41
C TRP A 290 -8.52 12.64 7.77
N MET A 291 -9.04 11.45 8.09
CA MET A 291 -10.27 10.94 7.49
C MET A 291 -11.50 11.74 7.92
N GLY A 292 -11.56 12.19 9.16
CA GLY A 292 -12.61 13.09 9.64
C GLY A 292 -12.62 14.41 8.88
N ALA A 293 -11.45 15.04 8.72
CA ALA A 293 -11.34 16.31 7.98
C ALA A 293 -11.64 16.15 6.48
N VAL A 294 -11.30 15.01 5.87
CA VAL A 294 -11.67 14.71 4.49
C VAL A 294 -13.18 14.50 4.36
N ALA A 295 -13.77 13.72 5.26
CA ALA A 295 -15.19 13.35 5.21
C ALA A 295 -16.12 14.55 5.49
N ASP A 296 -15.71 15.50 6.35
CA ASP A 296 -16.49 16.71 6.66
C ASP A 296 -16.15 17.89 5.72
N GLY A 297 -15.21 17.73 4.79
CA GLY A 297 -14.82 18.75 3.82
C GLY A 297 -13.88 19.83 4.35
N SER A 298 -13.33 19.70 5.55
CA SER A 298 -12.44 20.69 6.17
C SER A 298 -10.94 20.48 5.90
N ALA A 299 -10.57 19.34 5.30
CA ALA A 299 -9.18 19.06 4.98
C ALA A 299 -8.62 20.05 3.95
N PRO A 300 -7.37 20.54 4.12
CA PRO A 300 -6.72 21.31 3.06
C PRO A 300 -6.66 20.48 1.77
N GLY A 301 -7.05 21.08 0.64
CA GLY A 301 -7.06 20.41 -0.66
C GLY A 301 -8.10 19.30 -0.79
N VAL A 302 -9.21 19.38 -0.06
CA VAL A 302 -10.30 18.39 -0.08
C VAL A 302 -10.90 18.16 -1.47
N ASP A 303 -10.83 19.14 -2.39
CA ASP A 303 -11.26 19.00 -3.79
C ASP A 303 -10.59 17.84 -4.53
N ALA A 304 -9.53 17.25 -3.95
CA ALA A 304 -8.91 16.03 -4.47
C ALA A 304 -9.85 14.83 -4.50
N VAL A 305 -10.87 14.78 -3.65
CA VAL A 305 -11.84 13.66 -3.59
C VAL A 305 -12.86 13.68 -4.73
N GLU A 306 -13.06 14.82 -5.38
CA GLU A 306 -14.06 14.99 -6.45
C GLU A 306 -13.80 14.00 -7.60
N PRO A 307 -14.77 13.18 -7.99
CA PRO A 307 -14.65 12.29 -9.15
C PRO A 307 -14.34 13.06 -10.43
N ARG A 308 -13.38 12.57 -11.22
CA ARG A 308 -12.93 13.21 -12.46
C ARG A 308 -13.06 12.32 -13.69
N THR A 309 -12.93 11.02 -13.50
CA THR A 309 -12.97 10.05 -14.60
C THR A 309 -13.57 8.74 -14.09
N GLU A 310 -14.48 8.17 -14.88
CA GLU A 310 -15.00 6.81 -14.68
C GLU A 310 -14.00 5.78 -15.24
N LEU A 311 -13.77 4.71 -14.50
CA LEU A 311 -12.89 3.59 -14.87
C LEU A 311 -13.70 2.47 -15.54
N GLU A 312 -13.01 1.55 -16.23
CA GLU A 312 -13.64 0.44 -16.97
C GLU A 312 -14.42 -0.54 -16.08
N ASP A 313 -14.11 -0.61 -14.79
CA ASP A 313 -14.78 -1.45 -13.79
C ASP A 313 -15.99 -0.79 -13.13
N GLY A 314 -16.28 0.45 -13.48
CA GLY A 314 -17.42 1.22 -12.98
C GLY A 314 -17.12 2.04 -11.72
N ASP A 315 -15.88 2.03 -11.23
CA ASP A 315 -15.42 2.94 -10.20
C ASP A 315 -15.14 4.33 -10.79
N ASP A 316 -15.31 5.39 -9.99
CA ASP A 316 -14.82 6.70 -10.33
C ASP A 316 -13.44 6.94 -9.68
N ILE A 317 -12.61 7.77 -10.32
CA ILE A 317 -11.35 8.24 -9.74
C ILE A 317 -11.28 9.77 -9.71
N GLY A 318 -10.98 10.30 -8.51
CA GLY A 318 -10.56 11.68 -8.29
C GLY A 318 -9.02 11.81 -8.36
N TYR A 319 -8.44 12.76 -7.64
CA TYR A 319 -7.00 12.77 -7.43
C TYR A 319 -6.66 11.73 -6.35
N ALA A 320 -6.12 10.60 -6.75
CA ALA A 320 -5.86 9.40 -5.95
C ALA A 320 -7.10 8.64 -5.46
N TRP A 321 -8.17 9.31 -5.08
CA TRP A 321 -9.32 8.71 -4.44
C TRP A 321 -10.16 7.90 -5.44
N MET A 322 -10.48 6.66 -5.04
CA MET A 322 -11.42 5.78 -5.73
C MET A 322 -12.80 5.96 -5.12
N THR A 323 -13.84 6.02 -5.94
CA THR A 323 -15.23 6.01 -5.47
C THR A 323 -15.94 4.82 -6.07
N THR A 324 -16.34 3.89 -5.20
CA THR A 324 -16.99 2.63 -5.57
C THR A 324 -18.43 2.66 -5.08
N PRO A 325 -19.43 2.43 -5.97
CA PRO A 325 -20.81 2.25 -5.55
C PRO A 325 -20.97 1.06 -4.59
N MET A 326 -21.83 1.19 -3.56
CA MET A 326 -22.07 0.15 -2.56
C MET A 326 -23.50 -0.38 -2.63
N GLY A 327 -23.68 -1.72 -2.43
CA GLY A 327 -24.99 -2.37 -2.32
C GLY A 327 -25.48 -3.03 -3.63
N GLU A 328 -26.44 -3.95 -3.49
CA GLU A 328 -27.02 -4.69 -4.62
C GLU A 328 -27.90 -3.81 -5.53
N ASP A 329 -28.36 -2.66 -5.05
CA ASP A 329 -29.21 -1.70 -5.76
C ASP A 329 -28.43 -0.46 -6.27
N ALA A 330 -27.10 -0.47 -6.19
CA ALA A 330 -26.23 0.66 -6.57
C ALA A 330 -26.40 1.09 -8.05
N GLU A 331 -26.87 0.21 -8.93
CA GLU A 331 -27.18 0.54 -10.33
C GLU A 331 -28.56 1.22 -10.52
N ALA A 332 -29.44 1.21 -9.51
CA ALA A 332 -30.88 1.46 -9.75
C ALA A 332 -31.41 2.82 -9.23
N ALA A 333 -30.74 3.51 -8.28
CA ALA A 333 -31.32 4.71 -7.66
C ALA A 333 -30.46 5.97 -7.88
N ASP A 334 -29.48 6.19 -7.07
CA ASP A 334 -28.51 7.29 -7.15
C ASP A 334 -27.16 6.69 -6.75
N PRO A 335 -26.28 6.43 -7.70
CA PRO A 335 -24.99 5.83 -7.41
C PRO A 335 -24.16 6.61 -6.38
N SER A 336 -24.38 7.94 -6.26
CA SER A 336 -23.69 8.78 -5.31
C SER A 336 -24.22 8.66 -3.87
N ALA A 337 -25.46 8.18 -3.68
CA ALA A 337 -26.06 8.10 -2.36
C ALA A 337 -25.57 6.90 -1.53
N ALA A 338 -25.07 5.87 -2.19
CA ALA A 338 -24.54 4.67 -1.57
C ALA A 338 -23.17 4.32 -2.18
N ALA A 339 -22.16 5.11 -1.86
CA ALA A 339 -20.81 4.90 -2.35
C ALA A 339 -19.78 5.00 -1.20
N VAL A 340 -18.61 4.43 -1.39
CA VAL A 340 -17.46 4.65 -0.54
C VAL A 340 -16.36 5.29 -1.36
N THR A 341 -15.81 6.41 -0.88
CA THR A 341 -14.60 7.02 -1.43
C THR A 341 -13.41 6.58 -0.57
N TRP A 342 -12.42 5.94 -1.19
CA TRP A 342 -11.41 5.20 -0.46
C TRP A 342 -10.05 5.18 -1.16
N HIS A 343 -9.02 4.80 -0.41
CA HIS A 343 -7.74 4.32 -0.93
C HIS A 343 -7.19 3.25 -0.01
N ASN A 344 -6.47 2.27 -0.56
CA ASN A 344 -5.74 1.29 0.23
C ASN A 344 -4.22 1.51 0.16
N GLY A 345 -3.49 0.80 1.00
CA GLY A 345 -2.04 0.90 1.05
C GLY A 345 -1.35 -0.43 1.28
N GLY A 346 -0.17 -0.53 0.69
CA GLY A 346 0.68 -1.70 0.91
C GLY A 346 2.16 -1.37 0.78
N THR A 347 2.94 -1.92 1.70
CA THR A 347 4.40 -1.91 1.67
C THR A 347 4.96 -3.33 1.77
N GLY A 348 6.23 -3.45 2.07
CA GLY A 348 6.88 -4.75 2.25
C GLY A 348 6.29 -5.59 3.36
N GLY A 349 5.66 -5.00 4.36
CA GLY A 349 5.15 -5.70 5.54
C GLY A 349 3.89 -5.11 6.16
N TYR A 350 3.25 -4.14 5.52
CA TYR A 350 2.05 -3.48 6.03
C TYR A 350 0.95 -3.46 4.98
N ARG A 351 -0.30 -3.46 5.45
CA ARG A 351 -1.50 -3.19 4.67
C ARG A 351 -2.38 -2.21 5.43
N SER A 352 -3.06 -1.37 4.67
CA SER A 352 -3.94 -0.35 5.21
C SER A 352 -5.11 -0.10 4.26
N VAL A 353 -6.21 0.40 4.79
CA VAL A 353 -7.31 0.95 4.03
C VAL A 353 -7.89 2.15 4.78
N ALA A 354 -8.31 3.15 4.05
CA ALA A 354 -9.04 4.29 4.57
C ALA A 354 -10.14 4.67 3.58
N GLY A 355 -11.33 4.98 4.08
CA GLY A 355 -12.45 5.38 3.25
C GLY A 355 -13.52 6.10 4.04
N PHE A 356 -14.40 6.79 3.32
CA PHE A 356 -15.53 7.51 3.91
C PHE A 356 -16.75 7.42 3.00
N THR A 357 -17.91 7.64 3.57
CA THR A 357 -19.22 7.63 2.90
C THR A 357 -19.75 9.06 2.74
N PRO A 358 -20.66 9.32 1.80
CA PRO A 358 -21.20 10.66 1.57
C PRO A 358 -21.93 11.28 2.75
N ASP A 359 -22.38 10.47 3.70
CA ASP A 359 -22.99 10.93 4.96
C ASP A 359 -21.96 11.36 6.03
N GLY A 360 -20.65 11.30 5.73
CA GLY A 360 -19.58 11.79 6.57
C GLY A 360 -19.00 10.78 7.57
N ARG A 361 -19.40 9.50 7.50
CA ARG A 361 -18.74 8.44 8.29
C ARG A 361 -17.42 8.05 7.63
N ALA A 362 -16.42 7.76 8.43
CA ALA A 362 -15.13 7.33 7.91
C ALA A 362 -14.56 6.14 8.70
N LEU A 363 -13.68 5.39 8.04
CA LEU A 363 -12.97 4.25 8.61
C LEU A 363 -11.51 4.29 8.18
N VAL A 364 -10.63 3.89 9.08
CA VAL A 364 -9.26 3.50 8.78
C VAL A 364 -8.94 2.16 9.44
N VAL A 365 -8.21 1.30 8.72
CA VAL A 365 -7.67 0.04 9.27
C VAL A 365 -6.21 -0.06 8.86
N LEU A 366 -5.33 -0.25 9.84
CA LEU A 366 -3.88 -0.37 9.71
C LEU A 366 -3.44 -1.75 10.21
N SER A 367 -2.63 -2.46 9.43
CA SER A 367 -2.10 -3.79 9.81
C SER A 367 -0.60 -3.88 9.52
N ASP A 368 0.14 -4.54 10.43
CA ASP A 368 1.57 -4.81 10.30
C ASP A 368 1.88 -6.13 9.56
N THR A 369 0.97 -6.59 8.68
CA THR A 369 1.14 -7.78 7.86
C THR A 369 0.83 -7.53 6.39
N GLN A 370 1.16 -8.49 5.51
CA GLN A 370 0.84 -8.41 4.08
C GLN A 370 -0.61 -8.85 3.75
N THR A 371 -1.40 -9.25 4.73
CA THR A 371 -2.82 -9.58 4.55
C THR A 371 -3.62 -8.31 4.29
N TRP A 372 -4.34 -8.24 3.16
CA TRP A 372 -5.18 -7.11 2.82
C TRP A 372 -6.33 -6.94 3.81
N VAL A 373 -6.63 -5.69 4.13
CA VAL A 373 -7.66 -5.29 5.11
C VAL A 373 -8.80 -4.48 4.46
N ASP A 374 -8.85 -4.45 3.12
CA ASP A 374 -9.85 -3.69 2.36
C ASP A 374 -11.29 -4.10 2.67
N ALA A 375 -11.51 -5.37 3.02
CA ALA A 375 -12.81 -5.86 3.46
C ALA A 375 -13.35 -5.12 4.71
N GLY A 376 -12.48 -4.44 5.47
CA GLY A 376 -12.87 -3.57 6.57
C GLY A 376 -13.85 -2.46 6.15
N LEU A 377 -13.81 -2.00 4.88
CA LEU A 377 -14.76 -1.01 4.36
C LEU A 377 -16.21 -1.51 4.40
N GLY A 378 -16.46 -2.82 4.45
CA GLY A 378 -17.80 -3.40 4.67
C GLY A 378 -18.46 -2.91 5.95
N TYR A 379 -17.70 -2.52 6.98
CA TYR A 379 -18.23 -1.88 8.18
C TYR A 379 -19.02 -0.60 7.86
N LEU A 380 -18.55 0.22 6.92
CA LEU A 380 -19.24 1.46 6.53
C LEU A 380 -20.59 1.16 5.83
N ALA A 381 -20.67 0.06 5.07
CA ALA A 381 -21.90 -0.36 4.39
C ALA A 381 -22.98 -0.82 5.40
N GLU A 382 -22.61 -1.66 6.37
CA GLU A 382 -23.56 -2.24 7.33
C GLU A 382 -24.10 -1.22 8.34
N THR A 383 -23.28 -0.25 8.76
CA THR A 383 -23.67 0.76 9.73
C THR A 383 -24.60 1.83 9.15
N GLY A 384 -24.61 2.00 7.80
CA GLY A 384 -25.53 2.91 7.09
C GLY A 384 -26.99 2.44 7.13
N ASP A 385 -27.22 1.15 7.05
CA ASP A 385 -28.58 0.56 7.01
C ASP A 385 -29.29 0.62 8.39
N GLN A 386 -28.56 0.79 9.48
CA GLN A 386 -29.15 0.86 10.83
C GLN A 386 -29.67 2.25 11.22
N SER A 387 -29.23 3.33 10.56
CA SER A 387 -29.69 4.69 10.84
C SER A 387 -31.10 4.98 10.31
N ASP A 388 -31.53 4.31 9.24
CA ASP A 388 -32.85 4.47 8.64
C ASP A 388 -33.97 3.67 9.35
N GLY A 389 -33.59 2.77 10.26
CA GLY A 389 -34.52 1.89 10.99
C GLY A 389 -35.08 2.43 12.31
N GLN A 390 -34.65 3.60 12.79
CA GLN A 390 -35.03 4.12 14.12
C GLN A 390 -35.88 5.39 14.06
N THR A 391 -36.96 5.39 13.25
CA THR A 391 -38.10 6.30 13.40
C THR A 391 -39.37 5.48 13.32
N ASP A 392 -39.94 5.14 14.46
CA ASP A 392 -41.32 5.27 14.87
C ASP A 392 -41.64 4.39 16.09
N GLY A 393 -41.44 4.99 17.27
CA GLY A 393 -42.11 4.51 18.47
C GLY A 393 -43.63 4.80 18.38
N PRO A 394 -44.51 3.87 18.81
CA PRO A 394 -45.93 4.07 18.71
C PRO A 394 -46.38 5.24 19.60
N SER A 395 -47.02 6.22 18.98
CA SER A 395 -47.79 7.25 19.68
C SER A 395 -48.90 6.59 20.51
N ASP A 396 -48.75 6.65 21.83
CA ASP A 396 -49.76 6.30 22.79
C ASP A 396 -50.95 7.29 22.62
N GLN A 397 -52.01 6.82 21.98
CA GLN A 397 -53.34 7.47 22.01
C GLN A 397 -54.11 6.90 23.19
N THR A 398 -54.01 7.57 24.33
CA THR A 398 -55.02 7.45 25.38
C THR A 398 -56.21 8.32 25.00
N GLU A 399 -57.28 7.66 24.58
CA GLU A 399 -58.64 8.23 24.58
C GLU A 399 -59.13 8.35 26.04
N ASP A 400 -59.70 9.49 26.35
CA ASP A 400 -60.85 9.72 27.23
C ASP A 400 -61.85 10.62 26.53
#